data_6e9f923ab7571a1da48e7a724a3f7e34
#
_entry.id   6e9f923ab7571a1da48e7a724a3f7e34
#
_cell.length_a   1.000
_cell.length_b   1.000
_cell.length_c   1.000
_cell.angle_alpha   90.00
_cell.angle_beta   90.00
_cell.angle_gamma   90.00
#
_symmetry.space_group_name_H-M   'P 1'
#
loop_
_entity.id
_entity.type
_entity.pdbx_description
1 polymer ?
#
loop_
_entity_poly.entity_id
_entity_poly.type
_entity_poly.pdbx_seq_one_letter_code
_entity_poly.pdbx_strand_id
1 'polypeptide(L)'
;MTLIWKSPLGIAGFVALLELGGGQAQADGTPGPVVVELFTSQGCSSCPPANANLAAIADRPDVLALSFGVTYWDYIGWKDTFAKKEFTNRQYAYEQALHRATAYTPQMVVNGEMDLIGISAKELDRFITAAHSRAAGTAPVITLQAGRASVGSGTAQEDTADVWLVRYDPNIVQVPVARGENTGRTLPHKNVVHD
;
A
#
# COMPACT_ATOMS: atom_id res chain seq x y z
N MET A 1 -1.16 0.22 13.95
CA MET A 1 0.06 0.94 13.54
C MET A 1 0.94 -0.06 12.86
N THR A 2 1.20 0.11 11.59
CA THR A 2 1.88 -0.88 10.75
C THR A 2 3.20 -0.30 10.23
N LEU A 3 4.28 -1.05 10.28
CA LEU A 3 5.58 -0.67 9.75
C LEU A 3 5.84 -1.35 8.40
N ILE A 4 6.34 -0.57 7.44
CA ILE A 4 6.73 -1.06 6.13
C ILE A 4 8.21 -0.74 5.90
N TRP A 5 8.96 -1.70 5.40
CA TRP A 5 10.33 -1.56 4.93
C TRP A 5 10.36 -1.32 3.43
N LYS A 6 11.20 -0.41 2.94
CA LYS A 6 11.45 -0.18 1.52
C LYS A 6 12.93 0.04 1.26
N SER A 7 13.49 -0.68 0.30
CA SER A 7 14.78 -0.38 -0.32
C SER A 7 14.61 0.74 -1.35
N PRO A 8 15.61 1.56 -1.64
CA PRO A 8 15.55 2.59 -2.66
C PRO A 8 15.23 2.08 -4.07
N LEU A 9 15.36 0.77 -4.33
CA LEU A 9 14.97 0.12 -5.60
C LEU A 9 13.70 -0.75 -5.50
N GLY A 10 12.82 -0.48 -4.51
CA GLY A 10 11.44 -0.93 -4.61
C GLY A 10 11.07 -2.25 -3.96
N ILE A 11 11.85 -2.84 -3.05
CA ILE A 11 11.41 -4.02 -2.32
C ILE A 11 10.78 -3.61 -0.99
N ALA A 12 9.48 -3.86 -0.85
CA ALA A 12 8.75 -3.67 0.39
C ALA A 12 8.96 -4.87 1.33
N GLY A 13 9.46 -4.63 2.51
CA GLY A 13 9.68 -5.65 3.54
C GLY A 13 8.70 -5.51 4.71
N PHE A 14 8.73 -6.38 5.63
CA PHE A 14 7.61 -6.94 6.39
C PHE A 14 7.46 -6.58 7.85
N VAL A 15 6.23 -6.73 8.34
CA VAL A 15 5.85 -6.71 9.76
C VAL A 15 5.45 -8.09 10.24
N ALA A 16 6.04 -8.56 11.35
CA ALA A 16 5.51 -9.64 12.15
C ALA A 16 5.01 -9.11 13.50
N LEU A 17 3.80 -9.46 13.87
CA LEU A 17 3.29 -9.32 15.22
C LEU A 17 3.70 -10.58 16.01
N LEU A 18 4.45 -10.41 17.10
CA LEU A 18 4.78 -11.48 18.03
C LEU A 18 4.24 -11.16 19.41
N GLU A 19 3.46 -12.10 19.94
CA GLU A 19 3.05 -12.12 21.33
C GLU A 19 4.20 -12.53 22.25
N LEU A 20 4.18 -12.01 23.50
CA LEU A 20 5.20 -12.12 24.53
C LEU A 20 5.47 -13.56 24.95
N GLY A 21 6.55 -14.11 24.50
CA GLY A 21 7.22 -15.27 25.07
C GLY A 21 8.70 -15.15 24.79
N GLY A 22 9.55 -15.05 25.84
CA GLY A 22 11.00 -14.84 25.74
C GLY A 22 11.76 -16.04 25.14
N GLY A 23 11.48 -16.35 23.88
CA GLY A 23 12.26 -17.25 23.04
C GLY A 23 12.93 -16.44 21.94
N GLN A 24 14.18 -16.74 21.63
CA GLN A 24 14.83 -16.21 20.42
C GLN A 24 13.96 -16.61 19.23
N ALA A 25 13.27 -15.63 18.64
CA ALA A 25 12.52 -15.84 17.41
C ALA A 25 13.54 -16.14 16.30
N GLN A 26 13.71 -17.41 16.02
CA GLN A 26 14.30 -17.91 14.79
C GLN A 26 13.35 -17.38 13.69
N ALA A 27 13.89 -16.70 12.70
CA ALA A 27 13.13 -16.33 11.53
C ALA A 27 12.71 -17.62 10.81
N ASP A 28 11.55 -18.16 11.18
CA ASP A 28 10.87 -19.13 10.33
C ASP A 28 10.59 -18.40 9.04
N GLY A 29 11.16 -18.87 7.93
CA GLY A 29 11.16 -18.20 6.62
C GLY A 29 9.77 -18.07 5.97
N THR A 30 8.78 -17.67 6.76
CA THR A 30 7.44 -17.37 6.27
C THR A 30 7.49 -15.99 5.59
N PRO A 31 7.22 -15.92 4.29
CA PRO A 31 7.12 -14.63 3.62
C PRO A 31 6.05 -13.80 4.32
N GLY A 32 6.37 -12.57 4.58
CA GLY A 32 5.35 -11.72 5.14
C GLY A 32 4.27 -11.30 4.10
N PRO A 33 3.26 -10.43 4.46
CA PRO A 33 2.15 -10.06 3.59
C PRO A 33 2.62 -9.31 2.33
N VAL A 34 2.02 -9.56 1.19
CA VAL A 34 2.22 -8.73 0.01
C VAL A 34 1.64 -7.34 0.27
N VAL A 35 2.44 -6.32 0.04
CA VAL A 35 1.99 -4.92 0.17
C VAL A 35 1.34 -4.48 -1.13
N VAL A 36 0.08 -4.01 -1.03
CA VAL A 36 -0.67 -3.43 -2.16
C VAL A 36 -1.01 -1.98 -1.82
N GLU A 37 -0.44 -1.04 -2.55
CA GLU A 37 -0.66 0.39 -2.41
C GLU A 37 -1.55 0.89 -3.53
N LEU A 38 -2.77 1.33 -3.23
CA LEU A 38 -3.67 1.95 -4.20
C LEU A 38 -3.54 3.47 -4.14
N PHE A 39 -3.13 4.09 -5.24
CA PHE A 39 -3.23 5.53 -5.46
C PHE A 39 -4.55 5.84 -6.17
N THR A 40 -5.40 6.62 -5.50
CA THR A 40 -6.80 6.86 -5.89
C THR A 40 -7.21 8.29 -5.63
N SER A 41 -8.35 8.71 -6.16
CA SER A 41 -9.00 9.98 -5.80
C SER A 41 -10.51 9.86 -5.85
N GLN A 42 -11.17 10.54 -4.92
CA GLN A 42 -12.63 10.71 -4.92
C GLN A 42 -13.11 11.47 -6.16
N GLY A 43 -12.26 12.31 -6.77
CA GLY A 43 -12.54 13.02 -8.02
C GLY A 43 -12.49 12.14 -9.28
N CYS A 44 -11.79 11.01 -9.25
CA CYS A 44 -11.52 10.16 -10.40
C CYS A 44 -12.65 9.14 -10.63
N SER A 45 -13.37 9.21 -11.75
CA SER A 45 -14.53 8.34 -12.06
C SER A 45 -14.15 6.88 -12.35
N SER A 46 -12.91 6.60 -12.75
CA SER A 46 -12.40 5.25 -12.99
C SER A 46 -11.86 4.57 -11.71
N CYS A 47 -11.75 5.31 -10.59
CA CYS A 47 -11.17 4.80 -9.35
C CYS A 47 -12.07 3.85 -8.52
N PRO A 48 -13.41 4.00 -8.48
CA PRO A 48 -14.26 3.19 -7.60
C PRO A 48 -14.14 1.66 -7.78
N PRO A 49 -13.99 1.09 -8.99
CA PRO A 49 -13.76 -0.34 -9.13
C PRO A 49 -12.46 -0.83 -8.48
N ALA A 50 -11.39 -0.04 -8.56
CA ALA A 50 -10.13 -0.38 -7.91
C ALA A 50 -10.24 -0.26 -6.37
N ASN A 51 -10.95 0.75 -5.85
CA ASN A 51 -11.26 0.85 -4.42
C ASN A 51 -12.02 -0.38 -3.92
N ALA A 52 -13.00 -0.88 -4.70
CA ALA A 52 -13.74 -2.09 -4.35
C ALA A 52 -12.85 -3.34 -4.34
N ASN A 53 -11.95 -3.48 -5.32
CA ASN A 53 -11.00 -4.60 -5.36
C ASN A 53 -9.99 -4.53 -4.20
N LEU A 54 -9.50 -3.34 -3.83
CA LEU A 54 -8.66 -3.17 -2.64
C LEU A 54 -9.41 -3.60 -1.37
N ALA A 55 -10.66 -3.15 -1.22
CA ALA A 55 -11.48 -3.50 -0.07
C ALA A 55 -11.72 -5.01 0.05
N ALA A 56 -11.87 -5.71 -1.08
CA ALA A 56 -12.08 -7.15 -1.11
C ALA A 56 -10.86 -7.97 -0.64
N ILE A 57 -9.65 -7.43 -0.77
CA ILE A 57 -8.41 -8.10 -0.33
C ILE A 57 -7.89 -7.57 1.01
N ALA A 58 -8.48 -6.50 1.55
CA ALA A 58 -7.94 -5.77 2.70
C ALA A 58 -7.90 -6.58 4.00
N ASP A 59 -8.77 -7.57 4.15
CA ASP A 59 -8.85 -8.41 5.34
C ASP A 59 -8.13 -9.77 5.15
N ARG A 60 -7.40 -9.96 4.05
CA ARG A 60 -6.58 -11.16 3.81
C ARG A 60 -5.34 -11.13 4.69
N PRO A 61 -5.00 -12.23 5.40
CA PRO A 61 -3.82 -12.27 6.29
C PRO A 61 -2.48 -12.23 5.52
N ASP A 62 -2.51 -12.57 4.24
CA ASP A 62 -1.36 -12.60 3.33
C ASP A 62 -1.15 -11.27 2.57
N VAL A 63 -1.98 -10.25 2.83
CA VAL A 63 -1.93 -8.96 2.14
C VAL A 63 -1.97 -7.79 3.12
N LEU A 64 -1.13 -6.79 2.90
CA LEU A 64 -1.25 -5.47 3.50
C LEU A 64 -1.74 -4.50 2.42
N ALA A 65 -3.05 -4.24 2.40
CA ALA A 65 -3.68 -3.32 1.47
C ALA A 65 -3.76 -1.91 2.07
N LEU A 66 -3.32 -0.88 1.33
CA LEU A 66 -3.27 0.52 1.76
C LEU A 66 -3.84 1.43 0.68
N SER A 67 -4.67 2.41 1.07
CA SER A 67 -5.28 3.39 0.17
C SER A 67 -4.71 4.78 0.39
N PHE A 68 -4.13 5.37 -0.67
CA PHE A 68 -3.50 6.69 -0.69
C PHE A 68 -4.29 7.64 -1.58
N GLY A 69 -4.86 8.71 -1.02
CA GLY A 69 -5.51 9.76 -1.79
C GLY A 69 -4.48 10.70 -2.44
N VAL A 70 -4.62 10.97 -3.74
CA VAL A 70 -3.75 11.89 -4.49
C VAL A 70 -4.42 13.22 -4.78
N THR A 71 -3.64 14.30 -4.83
CA THR A 71 -4.14 15.69 -4.88
C THR A 71 -4.38 16.22 -6.28
N TYR A 72 -3.84 15.59 -7.33
CA TYR A 72 -3.87 16.17 -8.67
C TYR A 72 -5.23 16.05 -9.39
N TRP A 73 -6.29 15.56 -8.71
CA TRP A 73 -7.67 15.63 -9.14
C TRP A 73 -8.46 16.78 -8.50
N ASP A 74 -7.91 17.47 -7.49
CA ASP A 74 -8.63 18.52 -6.74
C ASP A 74 -9.06 19.70 -7.61
N TYR A 75 -8.41 19.90 -8.77
CA TYR A 75 -8.72 20.98 -9.71
C TYR A 75 -10.11 20.87 -10.35
N ILE A 76 -10.76 19.68 -10.33
CA ILE A 76 -12.11 19.50 -10.89
C ILE A 76 -13.24 19.95 -9.95
N GLY A 77 -12.90 20.67 -8.89
CA GLY A 77 -13.84 21.29 -7.96
C GLY A 77 -14.25 20.45 -6.76
N TRP A 78 -13.65 19.28 -6.57
CA TRP A 78 -13.76 18.45 -5.37
C TRP A 78 -12.39 18.23 -4.76
N LYS A 79 -12.20 18.73 -3.54
CA LYS A 79 -10.98 18.44 -2.78
C LYS A 79 -11.16 17.11 -2.08
N ASP A 80 -10.36 16.13 -2.48
CA ASP A 80 -10.37 14.81 -1.87
C ASP A 80 -10.02 14.89 -0.39
N THR A 81 -10.88 14.32 0.47
CA THR A 81 -10.79 14.44 1.93
C THR A 81 -9.63 13.65 2.53
N PHE A 82 -9.05 12.69 1.76
CA PHE A 82 -7.93 11.85 2.17
C PHE A 82 -6.63 12.18 1.43
N ALA A 83 -6.71 13.04 0.41
CA ALA A 83 -5.55 13.35 -0.40
C ALA A 83 -4.52 14.19 0.35
N LYS A 84 -3.25 13.79 0.18
CA LYS A 84 -2.09 14.50 0.69
C LYS A 84 -1.02 14.65 -0.38
N LYS A 85 -0.29 15.77 -0.33
CA LYS A 85 0.82 16.03 -1.24
C LYS A 85 1.92 14.97 -1.10
N GLU A 86 2.16 14.49 0.10
CA GLU A 86 3.12 13.44 0.43
C GLU A 86 2.77 12.13 -0.31
N PHE A 87 1.49 11.78 -0.39
CA PHE A 87 1.02 10.60 -1.11
C PHE A 87 1.16 10.75 -2.63
N THR A 88 0.89 11.96 -3.15
CA THR A 88 1.16 12.28 -4.55
C THR A 88 2.64 12.19 -4.87
N ASN A 89 3.51 12.70 -3.99
CA ASN A 89 4.97 12.60 -4.16
C ASN A 89 5.45 11.14 -4.10
N ARG A 90 4.85 10.30 -3.24
CA ARG A 90 5.13 8.87 -3.19
C ARG A 90 4.78 8.19 -4.52
N GLN A 91 3.63 8.54 -5.11
CA GLN A 91 3.25 8.03 -6.43
C GLN A 91 4.24 8.46 -7.52
N TYR A 92 4.69 9.72 -7.52
CA TYR A 92 5.71 10.20 -8.46
C TYR A 92 7.06 9.48 -8.30
N ALA A 93 7.43 9.10 -7.06
CA ALA A 93 8.61 8.26 -6.86
C ALA A 93 8.44 6.88 -7.51
N TYR A 94 7.22 6.29 -7.46
CA TYR A 94 6.91 5.04 -8.19
C TYR A 94 6.88 5.23 -9.71
N GLU A 95 6.39 6.36 -10.22
CA GLU A 95 6.45 6.68 -11.64
C GLU A 95 7.88 6.56 -12.17
N GLN A 96 8.84 7.15 -11.44
CA GLN A 96 10.26 7.10 -11.80
C GLN A 96 10.84 5.68 -11.65
N ALA A 97 10.62 5.02 -10.51
CA ALA A 97 11.19 3.71 -10.20
C ALA A 97 10.66 2.60 -11.13
N LEU A 98 9.41 2.71 -11.57
CA LEU A 98 8.76 1.74 -12.47
C LEU A 98 8.85 2.17 -13.95
N HIS A 99 9.62 3.22 -14.25
CA HIS A 99 9.80 3.75 -15.61
C HIS A 99 8.49 4.05 -16.34
N ARG A 100 7.51 4.64 -15.63
CA ARG A 100 6.24 5.05 -16.23
C ARG A 100 6.37 6.43 -16.85
N ALA A 101 5.67 6.65 -17.96
CA ALA A 101 5.71 7.95 -18.66
C ALA A 101 4.97 9.05 -17.87
N THR A 102 4.01 8.67 -17.03
CA THR A 102 3.23 9.59 -16.20
C THR A 102 2.55 8.83 -15.06
N ALA A 103 2.27 9.53 -13.95
CA ALA A 103 1.40 9.04 -12.91
C ALA A 103 -0.06 8.95 -13.41
N TYR A 104 -0.80 7.98 -12.93
CA TYR A 104 -2.20 7.77 -13.33
C TYR A 104 -3.03 7.22 -12.15
N THR A 105 -4.34 7.40 -12.22
CA THR A 105 -5.28 6.78 -11.28
C THR A 105 -6.41 6.05 -12.01
N PRO A 106 -6.90 4.94 -11.42
CA PRO A 106 -6.34 4.27 -10.26
C PRO A 106 -5.03 3.57 -10.60
N GLN A 107 -4.06 3.53 -9.67
CA GLN A 107 -2.84 2.74 -9.79
C GLN A 107 -2.66 1.91 -8.53
N MET A 108 -2.53 0.60 -8.68
CA MET A 108 -2.08 -0.29 -7.61
C MET A 108 -0.62 -0.63 -7.82
N VAL A 109 0.19 -0.48 -6.76
CA VAL A 109 1.58 -0.90 -6.73
C VAL A 109 1.71 -2.09 -5.79
N VAL A 110 2.30 -3.18 -6.29
CA VAL A 110 2.45 -4.44 -5.54
C VAL A 110 3.92 -4.63 -5.18
N ASN A 111 4.21 -4.73 -3.88
CA ASN A 111 5.56 -4.81 -3.29
C ASN A 111 6.55 -3.74 -3.78
N GLY A 112 6.06 -2.62 -4.31
CA GLY A 112 6.91 -1.56 -4.87
C GLY A 112 7.56 -1.89 -6.21
N GLU A 113 7.32 -3.07 -6.80
CA GLU A 113 8.01 -3.59 -7.99
C GLU A 113 7.13 -3.66 -9.23
N MET A 114 5.84 -3.83 -9.06
CA MET A 114 4.88 -4.02 -10.15
C MET A 114 3.70 -3.10 -9.97
N ASP A 115 3.13 -2.59 -11.06
CA ASP A 115 1.91 -1.80 -11.00
C ASP A 115 0.88 -2.24 -12.04
N LEU A 116 -0.40 -1.96 -11.71
CA LEU A 116 -1.56 -2.24 -12.55
C LEU A 116 -2.67 -1.21 -12.26
N ILE A 117 -3.66 -1.12 -13.16
CA ILE A 117 -4.82 -0.24 -12.95
C ILE A 117 -5.69 -0.72 -11.79
N GLY A 118 -5.72 -2.01 -11.51
CA GLY A 118 -6.40 -2.58 -10.35
C GLY A 118 -7.92 -2.74 -10.48
N ILE A 119 -8.50 -2.52 -11.66
CA ILE A 119 -9.95 -2.67 -11.88
C ILE A 119 -10.38 -4.13 -12.12
N SER A 120 -9.44 -5.03 -12.38
CA SER A 120 -9.68 -6.46 -12.55
C SER A 120 -9.22 -7.23 -11.33
N ALA A 121 -10.13 -7.82 -10.56
CA ALA A 121 -9.82 -8.64 -9.38
C ALA A 121 -8.93 -9.84 -9.76
N LYS A 122 -9.21 -10.50 -10.90
CA LYS A 122 -8.40 -11.62 -11.39
C LYS A 122 -6.97 -11.22 -11.73
N GLU A 123 -6.76 -10.02 -12.28
CA GLU A 123 -5.43 -9.51 -12.56
C GLU A 123 -4.69 -9.19 -11.27
N LEU A 124 -5.36 -8.53 -10.32
CA LEU A 124 -4.81 -8.23 -9.00
C LEU A 124 -4.35 -9.50 -8.27
N ASP A 125 -5.17 -10.56 -8.25
CA ASP A 125 -4.79 -11.84 -7.65
C ASP A 125 -3.56 -12.47 -8.31
N ARG A 126 -3.41 -12.36 -9.63
CA ARG A 126 -2.19 -12.84 -10.32
C ARG A 126 -0.95 -12.07 -9.89
N PHE A 127 -1.06 -10.74 -9.71
CA PHE A 127 0.05 -9.91 -9.24
C PHE A 127 0.44 -10.24 -7.80
N ILE A 128 -0.55 -10.43 -6.91
CA ILE A 128 -0.33 -10.85 -5.52
C ILE A 128 0.37 -12.21 -5.48
N THR A 129 -0.11 -13.19 -6.25
CA THR A 129 0.50 -14.52 -6.34
C THR A 129 1.95 -14.45 -6.84
N ALA A 130 2.22 -13.64 -7.86
CA ALA A 130 3.57 -13.45 -8.40
C ALA A 130 4.48 -12.79 -7.36
N ALA A 131 3.97 -11.82 -6.59
CA ALA A 131 4.71 -11.16 -5.52
C ALA A 131 5.07 -12.13 -4.38
N HIS A 132 4.14 -12.99 -3.97
CA HIS A 132 4.42 -14.05 -2.99
C HIS A 132 5.55 -14.98 -3.45
N SER A 133 5.51 -15.39 -4.71
CA SER A 133 6.52 -16.31 -5.26
C SER A 133 7.92 -15.68 -5.31
N ARG A 134 8.02 -14.36 -5.44
CA ARG A 134 9.30 -13.63 -5.47
C ARG A 134 9.84 -13.33 -4.07
N ALA A 135 8.96 -13.10 -3.09
CA ALA A 135 9.32 -12.68 -1.73
C ALA A 135 9.86 -13.82 -0.85
N ALA A 136 9.88 -15.07 -1.33
CA ALA A 136 10.29 -16.23 -0.56
C ALA A 136 11.74 -16.09 -0.06
N GLY A 137 11.92 -15.81 1.23
CA GLY A 137 13.17 -16.01 1.97
C GLY A 137 14.13 -14.82 2.08
N THR A 138 13.76 -13.59 1.66
CA THR A 138 14.72 -12.48 1.61
C THR A 138 14.41 -11.29 2.53
N ALA A 139 13.18 -11.12 2.97
CA ALA A 139 12.81 -9.94 3.76
C ALA A 139 13.29 -10.05 5.23
N PRO A 140 13.86 -8.96 5.80
CA PRO A 140 14.19 -8.93 7.21
C PRO A 140 12.95 -8.95 8.08
N VAL A 141 13.03 -9.57 9.25
CA VAL A 141 11.93 -9.51 10.23
C VAL A 141 11.90 -8.12 10.85
N ILE A 142 10.75 -7.45 10.77
CA ILE A 142 10.53 -6.16 11.43
C ILE A 142 9.63 -6.40 12.63
N THR A 143 10.07 -5.97 13.82
CA THR A 143 9.28 -6.03 15.04
C THR A 143 8.97 -4.63 15.55
N LEU A 144 7.74 -4.43 16.05
CA LEU A 144 7.32 -3.20 16.70
C LEU A 144 6.94 -3.51 18.14
N GLN A 145 7.76 -3.07 19.10
CA GLN A 145 7.49 -3.26 20.53
C GLN A 145 7.64 -1.93 21.27
N ALA A 146 6.68 -1.60 22.10
CA ALA A 146 6.70 -0.41 22.95
C ALA A 146 7.11 0.88 22.22
N GLY A 147 6.66 1.06 20.97
CA GLY A 147 6.99 2.23 20.16
C GLY A 147 8.37 2.21 19.51
N ARG A 148 9.12 1.11 19.63
CA ARG A 148 10.42 0.91 18.99
C ARG A 148 10.29 -0.08 17.83
N ALA A 149 10.71 0.32 16.64
CA ALA A 149 10.90 -0.58 15.51
C ALA A 149 12.29 -1.20 15.55
N SER A 150 12.38 -2.50 15.36
CA SER A 150 13.64 -3.24 15.21
C SER A 150 13.62 -4.02 13.90
N VAL A 151 14.71 -3.95 13.15
CA VAL A 151 14.91 -4.68 11.90
C VAL A 151 15.88 -5.80 12.18
N GLY A 152 15.46 -7.04 11.99
CA GLY A 152 16.29 -8.22 12.16
C GLY A 152 17.24 -8.46 10.99
N SER A 153 17.99 -9.56 11.06
CA SER A 153 18.83 -10.00 9.95
C SER A 153 17.97 -10.41 8.74
N GLY A 154 18.41 -10.03 7.57
CA GLY A 154 17.80 -10.38 6.28
C GLY A 154 18.80 -10.13 5.17
N THR A 155 18.52 -10.62 3.96
CA THR A 155 19.33 -10.30 2.79
C THR A 155 18.84 -8.95 2.25
N ALA A 156 19.57 -7.87 2.55
CA ALA A 156 19.35 -6.61 1.83
C ALA A 156 19.93 -6.74 0.43
N GLN A 157 19.17 -6.33 -0.58
CA GLN A 157 19.70 -6.23 -1.95
C GLN A 157 20.59 -5.00 -2.13
N GLU A 158 20.54 -4.07 -1.18
CA GLU A 158 21.33 -2.84 -1.16
C GLU A 158 21.83 -2.53 0.26
N ASP A 159 22.88 -1.71 0.35
CA ASP A 159 23.53 -1.35 1.62
C ASP A 159 22.65 -0.47 2.53
N THR A 160 21.55 0.10 2.01
CA THR A 160 20.65 0.99 2.75
C THR A 160 19.18 0.70 2.44
N ALA A 161 18.33 0.87 3.45
CA ALA A 161 16.87 0.78 3.28
C ALA A 161 16.16 1.69 4.27
N ASP A 162 15.01 2.24 3.86
CA ASP A 162 14.16 3.06 4.70
C ASP A 162 13.09 2.23 5.41
N VAL A 163 12.80 2.59 6.67
CA VAL A 163 11.69 2.02 7.43
C VAL A 163 10.57 3.04 7.51
N TRP A 164 9.42 2.70 6.95
CA TRP A 164 8.24 3.56 6.97
C TRP A 164 7.25 3.12 8.04
N LEU A 165 6.79 4.07 8.85
CA LEU A 165 5.67 3.88 9.74
C LEU A 165 4.41 4.42 9.07
N VAL A 166 3.45 3.52 8.81
CA VAL A 166 2.19 3.88 8.16
C VAL A 166 1.05 3.74 9.15
N ARG A 167 0.25 4.80 9.29
CA ARG A 167 -0.99 4.79 10.06
C ARG A 167 -2.18 4.88 9.12
N TYR A 168 -3.11 3.94 9.22
CA TYR A 168 -4.31 3.89 8.39
C TYR A 168 -5.55 3.55 9.22
N ASP A 169 -6.74 3.94 8.70
CA ASP A 169 -8.03 3.53 9.24
C ASP A 169 -8.46 2.19 8.62
N PRO A 170 -8.57 1.10 9.40
CA PRO A 170 -8.98 -0.20 8.86
C PRO A 170 -10.48 -0.31 8.56
N ASN A 171 -11.27 0.70 8.92
CA ASN A 171 -12.70 0.70 8.68
C ASN A 171 -13.06 1.13 7.26
N ILE A 172 -14.29 0.83 6.84
CA ILE A 172 -14.85 1.40 5.62
C ILE A 172 -15.39 2.79 5.94
N VAL A 173 -14.82 3.81 5.29
CA VAL A 173 -15.29 5.19 5.40
C VAL A 173 -16.11 5.54 4.16
N GLN A 174 -17.35 5.98 4.37
CA GLN A 174 -18.26 6.39 3.31
C GLN A 174 -18.13 7.90 3.06
N VAL A 175 -17.79 8.30 1.84
CA VAL A 175 -17.62 9.71 1.48
C VAL A 175 -18.68 10.14 0.45
N PRO A 176 -19.63 11.02 0.82
CA PRO A 176 -20.53 11.64 -0.15
C PRO A 176 -19.76 12.69 -0.97
N VAL A 177 -19.66 12.48 -2.28
CA VAL A 177 -18.93 13.36 -3.20
C VAL A 177 -19.90 14.39 -3.78
N ALA A 178 -19.65 15.67 -3.49
CA ALA A 178 -20.55 16.75 -3.89
C ALA A 178 -20.21 17.38 -5.26
N ARG A 179 -18.98 17.18 -5.77
CA ARG A 179 -18.50 17.77 -7.03
C ARG A 179 -17.51 16.84 -7.73
N GLY A 180 -17.11 17.21 -8.96
CA GLY A 180 -16.19 16.42 -9.79
C GLY A 180 -16.90 15.29 -10.53
N GLU A 181 -16.13 14.35 -11.06
CA GLU A 181 -16.67 13.27 -11.91
C GLU A 181 -17.56 12.27 -11.17
N ASN A 182 -17.43 12.18 -9.83
CA ASN A 182 -18.22 11.29 -8.97
C ASN A 182 -19.35 12.04 -8.23
N THR A 183 -19.75 13.23 -8.70
CA THR A 183 -20.82 14.04 -8.08
C THR A 183 -22.08 13.21 -7.81
N GLY A 184 -22.62 13.33 -6.58
CA GLY A 184 -23.83 12.65 -6.14
C GLY A 184 -23.64 11.19 -5.74
N ARG A 185 -22.43 10.64 -5.83
CA ARG A 185 -22.11 9.28 -5.39
C ARG A 185 -21.58 9.30 -3.95
N THR A 186 -21.86 8.23 -3.21
CA THR A 186 -21.18 7.93 -1.94
C THR A 186 -20.15 6.84 -2.21
N LEU A 187 -18.88 7.12 -1.95
CA LEU A 187 -17.77 6.23 -2.26
C LEU A 187 -17.24 5.58 -0.98
N PRO A 188 -17.20 4.23 -0.93
CA PRO A 188 -16.55 3.51 0.16
C PRO A 188 -15.03 3.52 -0.03
N HIS A 189 -14.31 3.81 1.04
CA HIS A 189 -12.84 3.69 1.12
C HIS A 189 -12.46 2.79 2.29
N LYS A 190 -11.51 1.89 2.09
CA LYS A 190 -11.01 0.95 3.10
C LYS A 190 -9.50 1.14 3.26
N ASN A 191 -8.99 0.94 4.47
CA ASN A 191 -7.56 1.06 4.79
C ASN A 191 -6.94 2.40 4.35
N VAL A 192 -7.66 3.49 4.62
CA VAL A 192 -7.24 4.84 4.26
C VAL A 192 -6.01 5.24 5.07
N VAL A 193 -4.93 5.57 4.38
CA VAL A 193 -3.69 6.04 5.02
C VAL A 193 -3.84 7.49 5.48
N HIS A 194 -3.40 7.75 6.71
CA HIS A 194 -3.38 9.08 7.30
C HIS A 194 -1.98 9.70 7.34
N ASP A 195 -0.93 8.90 7.60
CA ASP A 195 0.49 9.30 7.61
C ASP A 195 1.40 8.07 7.70
#